data_db4d75d1e096879f58f4f07c9ac9c07c
#
_entry.id   db4d75d1e096879f58f4f07c9ac9c07c
#
_cell.length_a   1.000
_cell.length_b   1.000
_cell.length_c   1.000
_cell.angle_alpha   90.00
_cell.angle_beta   90.00
_cell.angle_gamma   90.00
#
_symmetry.space_group_name_H-M   'P 1'
#
loop_
_entity.id
_entity.type
_entity.pdbx_description
1 polymer ?
#
loop_
_entity_poly.entity_id
_entity_poly.type
_entity_poly.pdbx_seq_one_letter_code
_entity_poly.pdbx_strand_id
1 'polypeptide(L)'
;MAFYKLLIKPSAVKELETIPEKDRQRIVYRIQGLAENPRPRGCEKLSDQDKFRLRQGKYRILYQIHDEEVIVIVVRVAKRGEVYKR
;
A
#
# COMPACT_ATOMS: atom_id res chain seq x y z
N MET A 1 21.68 4.60 -3.44
CA MET A 1 20.37 4.38 -2.94
C MET A 1 19.61 3.39 -3.77
N ALA A 2 19.03 2.42 -3.15
CA ALA A 2 18.27 1.41 -3.89
C ALA A 2 16.80 1.75 -3.86
N PHE A 3 16.14 1.57 -5.00
CA PHE A 3 14.71 1.69 -5.08
C PHE A 3 14.11 0.33 -5.22
N TYR A 4 13.02 0.09 -4.50
CA TYR A 4 12.29 -1.15 -4.63
C TYR A 4 11.43 -1.11 -5.88
N LYS A 5 11.32 -2.24 -6.53
CA LYS A 5 10.39 -2.37 -7.64
C LYS A 5 8.98 -2.36 -7.06
N LEU A 6 8.11 -1.56 -7.66
CA LEU A 6 6.75 -1.40 -7.15
C LEU A 6 5.77 -2.11 -8.04
N LEU A 7 5.03 -3.04 -7.47
CA LEU A 7 3.99 -3.76 -8.18
C LEU A 7 2.67 -3.53 -7.47
N ILE A 8 1.61 -3.45 -8.24
CA ILE A 8 0.27 -3.26 -7.69
C ILE A 8 -0.62 -4.35 -8.26
N LYS A 9 -1.23 -5.13 -7.38
CA LYS A 9 -2.10 -6.21 -7.84
C LYS A 9 -3.28 -5.66 -8.62
N PRO A 10 -3.75 -6.38 -9.63
CA PRO A 10 -4.90 -5.90 -10.41
C PRO A 10 -6.11 -5.58 -9.56
N SER A 11 -6.36 -6.35 -8.51
CA SER A 11 -7.50 -6.05 -7.64
C SER A 11 -7.31 -4.73 -6.92
N ALA A 12 -6.08 -4.40 -6.54
CA ALA A 12 -5.81 -3.11 -5.90
C ALA A 12 -5.95 -1.97 -6.89
N VAL A 13 -5.56 -2.18 -8.14
CA VAL A 13 -5.77 -1.17 -9.17
C VAL A 13 -7.24 -0.86 -9.32
N LYS A 14 -8.07 -1.91 -9.35
CA LYS A 14 -9.51 -1.70 -9.46
C LYS A 14 -10.05 -0.94 -8.26
N GLU A 15 -9.55 -1.23 -7.09
CA GLU A 15 -9.98 -0.51 -5.91
C GLU A 15 -9.63 0.97 -6.02
N LEU A 16 -8.44 1.28 -6.52
CA LEU A 16 -8.04 2.65 -6.70
C LEU A 16 -8.98 3.39 -7.66
N GLU A 17 -9.45 2.70 -8.68
CA GLU A 17 -10.31 3.33 -9.67
C GLU A 17 -11.64 3.76 -9.10
N THR A 18 -12.08 3.17 -7.99
CA THR A 18 -13.35 3.54 -7.37
C THR A 18 -13.22 4.67 -6.38
N ILE A 19 -12.00 5.12 -6.09
CA ILE A 19 -11.76 6.16 -5.10
C ILE A 19 -11.83 7.53 -5.76
N PRO A 20 -12.46 8.52 -5.13
CA PRO A 20 -12.53 9.87 -5.70
C PRO A 20 -11.14 10.38 -6.05
N GLU A 21 -11.05 11.14 -7.11
CA GLU A 21 -9.78 11.53 -7.69
C GLU A 21 -8.84 12.17 -6.68
N LYS A 22 -9.36 13.07 -5.85
CA LYS A 22 -8.53 13.75 -4.88
C LYS A 22 -7.85 12.79 -3.93
N ASP A 23 -8.64 11.89 -3.38
CA ASP A 23 -8.10 10.89 -2.45
C ASP A 23 -7.19 9.93 -3.18
N ARG A 24 -7.57 9.56 -4.40
CA ARG A 24 -6.76 8.62 -5.18
C ARG A 24 -5.38 9.17 -5.44
N GLN A 25 -5.28 10.46 -5.76
CA GLN A 25 -3.98 11.06 -6.02
C GLN A 25 -3.09 10.99 -4.80
N ARG A 26 -3.64 11.24 -3.63
CA ARG A 26 -2.86 11.17 -2.41
C ARG A 26 -2.40 9.75 -2.11
N ILE A 27 -3.29 8.79 -2.36
CA ILE A 27 -2.95 7.39 -2.14
C ILE A 27 -1.85 6.95 -3.09
N VAL A 28 -1.97 7.32 -4.37
CA VAL A 28 -0.96 6.96 -5.35
C VAL A 28 0.38 7.57 -5.00
N TYR A 29 0.37 8.81 -4.54
CA TYR A 29 1.61 9.46 -4.12
C TYR A 29 2.27 8.68 -2.98
N ARG A 30 1.47 8.24 -2.01
CA ARG A 30 2.03 7.47 -0.90
C ARG A 30 2.55 6.13 -1.38
N ILE A 31 1.83 5.48 -2.30
CA ILE A 31 2.29 4.21 -2.83
C ILE A 31 3.62 4.39 -3.55
N GLN A 32 3.74 5.43 -4.35
CA GLN A 32 4.99 5.67 -5.07
C GLN A 32 6.16 5.87 -4.12
N GLY A 33 5.90 6.50 -2.98
CA GLY A 33 6.93 6.69 -1.99
C GLY A 33 7.43 5.40 -1.38
N LEU A 34 6.64 4.33 -1.45
CA LEU A 34 7.08 3.06 -0.90
C LEU A 34 8.25 2.46 -1.68
N ALA A 35 8.44 2.86 -2.93
CA ALA A 35 9.57 2.38 -3.71
C ALA A 35 10.88 2.89 -3.12
N GLU A 36 10.85 4.08 -2.59
CA GLU A 36 12.05 4.67 -2.00
C GLU A 36 12.21 4.27 -0.55
N ASN A 37 11.09 4.22 0.18
CA ASN A 37 11.12 3.86 1.59
C ASN A 37 9.90 2.99 1.91
N PRO A 38 10.07 1.67 1.88
CA PRO A 38 8.91 0.78 2.09
C PRO A 38 8.39 0.75 3.52
N ARG A 39 9.15 1.31 4.46
CA ARG A 39 8.70 1.37 5.84
C ARG A 39 8.64 2.82 6.32
N PRO A 40 7.78 3.64 5.71
CA PRO A 40 7.71 5.05 6.08
C PRO A 40 7.10 5.20 7.47
N ARG A 41 7.23 6.39 8.00
CA ARG A 41 6.61 6.70 9.28
C ARG A 41 5.11 6.41 9.19
N GLY A 42 4.58 5.74 10.20
CA GLY A 42 3.17 5.42 10.24
C GLY A 42 2.81 4.08 9.68
N CYS A 43 3.74 3.36 9.06
CA CYS A 43 3.42 2.03 8.60
C CYS A 43 3.43 1.07 9.78
N GLU A 44 2.58 0.06 9.71
CA GLU A 44 2.45 -0.95 10.76
C GLU A 44 2.65 -2.31 10.15
N LYS A 45 3.47 -3.11 10.82
CA LYS A 45 3.65 -4.48 10.40
C LYS A 45 2.47 -5.29 10.92
N LEU A 46 1.86 -6.06 10.05
CA LEU A 46 0.79 -6.95 10.46
C LEU A 46 1.37 -8.23 11.00
N SER A 47 0.51 -9.07 11.58
CA SER A 47 0.99 -10.28 12.23
C SER A 47 1.71 -11.20 11.26
N ASP A 48 1.34 -11.19 9.99
CA ASP A 48 2.04 -11.97 8.99
C ASP A 48 3.33 -11.28 8.61
N GLN A 49 4.31 -12.06 8.27
CA GLN A 49 5.68 -11.60 8.20
C GLN A 49 5.94 -10.48 7.25
N ASP A 50 5.47 -10.57 6.03
CA ASP A 50 5.84 -9.60 5.01
C ASP A 50 4.77 -8.57 4.73
N LYS A 51 3.73 -8.52 5.57
CA LYS A 51 2.57 -7.67 5.28
C LYS A 51 2.57 -6.43 6.15
N PHE A 52 2.25 -5.33 5.54
CA PHE A 52 2.29 -4.02 6.18
C PHE A 52 1.04 -3.23 5.83
N ARG A 53 0.73 -2.26 6.67
CA ARG A 53 -0.41 -1.40 6.49
C ARG A 53 0.02 0.04 6.63
N LEU A 54 -0.45 0.89 5.72
CA LEU A 54 -0.16 2.31 5.76
C LEU A 54 -1.48 3.06 5.60
N ARG A 55 -1.74 3.99 6.51
CA ARG A 55 -2.97 4.78 6.45
C ARG A 55 -2.77 6.03 5.62
N GLN A 56 -3.80 6.36 4.85
CA GLN A 56 -3.84 7.61 4.11
C GLN A 56 -5.27 8.13 4.19
N GLY A 57 -5.50 9.13 5.04
CA GLY A 57 -6.83 9.62 5.27
C GLY A 57 -7.71 8.53 5.84
N LYS A 58 -8.85 8.30 5.22
CA LYS A 58 -9.75 7.25 5.64
C LYS A 58 -9.49 5.92 4.93
N TYR A 59 -8.38 5.83 4.20
CA TYR A 59 -8.05 4.64 3.45
C TYR A 59 -6.86 3.94 4.05
N ARG A 60 -6.73 2.66 3.72
CA ARG A 60 -5.60 1.84 4.15
C ARG A 60 -5.01 1.16 2.95
N ILE A 61 -3.68 1.17 2.92
CA ILE A 61 -2.91 0.52 1.88
C ILE A 61 -2.28 -0.69 2.50
N LEU A 62 -2.63 -1.88 1.99
CA LEU A 62 -2.01 -3.11 2.45
C LEU A 62 -1.00 -3.54 1.41
N TYR A 63 0.21 -3.85 1.86
CA TYR A 63 1.27 -4.20 0.92
C TYR A 63 2.24 -5.18 1.55
N GLN A 64 3.03 -5.78 0.70
CA GLN A 64 4.07 -6.71 1.10
C GLN A 64 5.41 -6.14 0.74
N ILE A 65 6.41 -6.44 1.57
CA ILE A 65 7.78 -6.05 1.30
C ILE A 65 8.61 -7.31 1.20
N HIS A 66 9.30 -7.46 0.07
CA HIS A 66 10.20 -8.59 -0.15
C HIS A 66 11.59 -8.03 -0.29
N ASP A 67 12.29 -7.92 0.84
CA ASP A 67 13.57 -7.23 0.89
C ASP A 67 14.63 -7.89 0.01
N GLU A 68 14.65 -9.21 0.00
CA GLU A 68 15.68 -9.91 -0.77
C GLU A 68 15.55 -9.67 -2.26
N GLU A 69 14.34 -9.49 -2.72
CA GLU A 69 14.08 -9.23 -4.14
C GLU A 69 13.95 -7.76 -4.44
N VAL A 70 13.94 -6.94 -3.40
CA VAL A 70 13.81 -5.50 -3.53
C VAL A 70 12.49 -5.16 -4.25
N ILE A 71 11.40 -5.75 -3.77
CA ILE A 71 10.07 -5.58 -4.37
C ILE A 71 9.06 -5.20 -3.30
N VAL A 72 8.19 -4.26 -3.65
CA VAL A 72 7.01 -3.93 -2.85
C VAL A 72 5.79 -4.25 -3.68
N ILE A 73 4.84 -4.99 -3.10
CA ILE A 73 3.61 -5.37 -3.79
C ILE A 73 2.43 -4.80 -3.04
N VAL A 74 1.69 -3.90 -3.67
CA VAL A 74 0.46 -3.37 -3.08
C VAL A 74 -0.65 -4.38 -3.32
N VAL A 75 -1.24 -4.86 -2.23
CA VAL A 75 -2.22 -5.93 -2.28
C VAL A 75 -3.64 -5.40 -2.24
N ARG A 76 -3.90 -4.39 -1.41
CA ARG A 76 -5.23 -3.84 -1.28
C ARG A 76 -5.19 -2.36 -0.98
N VAL A 77 -6.22 -1.67 -1.43
CA VAL A 77 -6.47 -0.29 -1.02
C VAL A 77 -7.94 -0.23 -0.67
N ALA A 78 -8.25 0.06 0.59
CA ALA A 78 -9.64 -0.01 1.02
C ALA A 78 -9.93 1.05 2.07
N LYS A 79 -11.21 1.36 2.20
CA LYS A 79 -11.64 2.26 3.24
C LYS A 79 -11.47 1.63 4.61
N ARG A 80 -11.29 2.49 5.59
CA ARG A 80 -11.27 2.05 6.96
C ARG A 80 -12.53 1.23 7.25
N GLY A 81 -12.35 0.10 7.89
CA GLY A 81 -13.45 -0.78 8.22
C GLY A 81 -13.66 -1.89 7.23
N GLU A 82 -13.49 -1.62 5.94
CA GLU A 82 -13.66 -2.67 4.94
C GLU A 82 -12.54 -3.69 4.99
N VAL A 83 -11.35 -3.24 5.37
CA VAL A 83 -10.19 -4.11 5.42
C VAL A 83 -10.39 -5.25 6.41
N TYR A 84 -11.12 -4.99 7.47
CA TYR A 84 -11.29 -5.96 8.55
C TYR A 84 -12.50 -6.83 8.41
N LYS A 85 -13.31 -6.58 7.41
CA LYS A 85 -14.41 -7.47 7.20
C LYS A 85 -13.90 -8.68 6.56
N ARG A 86 -14.21 -9.65 6.90
CA ARG A 86 -13.64 -10.74 6.34
C ARG A 86 -14.21 -11.27 5.52
#